data_3611cb9f2e996e10d2f71e6416d499a6
#
_entry.id   3611cb9f2e996e10d2f71e6416d499a6
#
_cell.length_a   1.000
_cell.length_b   1.000
_cell.length_c   1.000
_cell.angle_alpha   90.00
_cell.angle_beta   90.00
_cell.angle_gamma   90.00
#
_symmetry.space_group_name_H-M   'P 1'
#
loop_
_entity.id
_entity.type
_entity.pdbx_description
1 polymer ?
#
loop_
_entity_poly.entity_id
_entity_poly.type
_entity_poly.pdbx_seq_one_letter_code
_entity_poly.pdbx_strand_id
1 'polypeptide(L)'
;MLKSVIRLWCMISLLAPALVAQEYVAPADPLVRDKLETWQDLKFGLLMHWGLYSELGIVESWALCSEDQPFQDRGGMPYVEFKEMYFGLIERFDPRQFDPEPWAVAARDAGMRYVVFTTKHHDGFSMWDTRQTEFRITGPTSPFRDHPKANVAKEIFDAFRTAGFMVGAYFSKADWHHPDYWSPLWATPNRNTNYDTGKYPEKWQRFRDFTYDQIEELMTTMGPMDILWLDAGWVRPDSTINDEVRSWGFDIAKWEQDIDMPRIAAMARHHQPGILIVDRTVHGPYEDYRTPEQHVPPGGLPYPWETNMTMTQSWGHNNRPQYKSAERLIHTLVDVVAKGGNFLLNIGPTPEGTWQAAAYERLAAIGEWMDVNGEGIYATRPYEVYEEGSTLRFTQSKDSRTVYVFALDWPGDTLRVRSVRAMQDAEIVLLGREEPLQWSQDDRELQIALPAESKRVSNWAWTVRVEREVR
;
A
#
# COMPACT_ATOMS: atom_id res chain seq x y z
N MET A 1 19.52 -38.23 59.83
CA MET A 1 20.07 -36.89 59.56
C MET A 1 20.01 -36.61 58.08
N LEU A 2 18.98 -35.95 57.69
CA LEU A 2 18.73 -35.60 56.27
C LEU A 2 19.27 -34.19 56.02
N LYS A 3 20.25 -34.03 55.12
CA LYS A 3 20.75 -32.71 54.69
C LYS A 3 20.01 -32.28 53.45
N SER A 4 19.11 -31.30 53.61
CA SER A 4 18.44 -30.58 52.50
C SER A 4 19.46 -29.66 51.80
N VAL A 5 19.65 -29.87 50.50
CA VAL A 5 20.40 -28.97 49.63
C VAL A 5 19.39 -28.10 48.89
N ILE A 6 19.30 -26.83 49.27
CA ILE A 6 18.54 -25.81 48.57
C ILE A 6 19.37 -25.41 47.34
N ARG A 7 18.88 -25.73 46.14
CA ARG A 7 19.41 -25.21 44.87
C ARG A 7 18.77 -23.85 44.58
N LEU A 8 19.57 -22.81 44.69
CA LEU A 8 19.23 -21.44 44.27
C LEU A 8 19.31 -21.37 42.74
N TRP A 9 18.18 -21.26 42.07
CA TRP A 9 18.11 -20.99 40.65
C TRP A 9 18.23 -19.47 40.44
N CYS A 10 19.39 -19.01 39.97
CA CYS A 10 19.53 -17.66 39.41
C CYS A 10 18.82 -17.63 38.07
N MET A 11 17.65 -16.98 38.00
CA MET A 11 17.06 -16.55 36.75
C MET A 11 17.93 -15.42 36.18
N ILE A 12 18.77 -15.75 35.22
CA ILE A 12 19.38 -14.75 34.33
C ILE A 12 18.30 -14.36 33.35
N SER A 13 17.67 -13.20 33.59
CA SER A 13 16.84 -12.55 32.60
C SER A 13 17.75 -12.10 31.43
N LEU A 14 17.80 -12.89 30.39
CA LEU A 14 18.32 -12.44 29.09
C LEU A 14 17.43 -11.34 28.58
N LEU A 15 17.82 -10.09 28.84
CA LEU A 15 17.32 -8.94 28.06
C LEU A 15 17.79 -9.18 26.62
N ALA A 16 16.88 -9.65 25.76
CA ALA A 16 17.09 -9.59 24.34
C ALA A 16 17.35 -8.11 23.99
N PRO A 17 18.42 -7.78 23.25
CA PRO A 17 18.63 -6.42 22.79
C PRO A 17 17.39 -6.02 21.98
N ALA A 18 16.74 -4.92 22.34
CA ALA A 18 15.72 -4.32 21.50
C ALA A 18 16.40 -4.01 20.17
N LEU A 19 15.95 -4.67 19.10
CA LEU A 19 16.34 -4.34 17.73
C LEU A 19 16.01 -2.86 17.55
N VAL A 20 17.01 -2.01 17.39
CA VAL A 20 16.82 -0.60 17.09
C VAL A 20 16.40 -0.54 15.64
N ALA A 21 15.09 -0.39 15.41
CA ALA A 21 14.57 -0.12 14.07
C ALA A 21 15.28 1.11 13.50
N GLN A 22 15.66 1.07 12.22
CA GLN A 22 16.31 2.21 11.59
C GLN A 22 15.41 3.45 11.71
N GLU A 23 15.99 4.55 12.21
CA GLU A 23 15.29 5.81 12.44
C GLU A 23 14.69 6.33 11.11
N TYR A 24 13.46 6.86 11.19
CA TYR A 24 12.84 7.51 10.03
C TYR A 24 13.53 8.84 9.76
N VAL A 25 13.88 9.08 8.50
CA VAL A 25 14.48 10.33 8.02
C VAL A 25 13.41 11.18 7.36
N ALA A 26 12.97 12.23 8.03
CA ALA A 26 11.99 13.16 7.45
C ALA A 26 12.57 13.89 6.22
N PRO A 27 11.77 14.11 5.16
CA PRO A 27 12.22 14.85 3.97
C PRO A 27 12.71 16.25 4.32
N ALA A 28 13.89 16.64 3.80
CA ALA A 28 14.44 17.99 3.99
C ALA A 28 13.79 19.02 3.06
N ASP A 29 13.36 18.59 1.85
CA ASP A 29 12.72 19.46 0.86
C ASP A 29 11.34 19.91 1.30
N PRO A 30 11.06 21.23 1.39
CA PRO A 30 9.74 21.76 1.76
C PRO A 30 8.61 21.26 0.84
N LEU A 31 8.84 21.15 -0.46
CA LEU A 31 7.82 20.70 -1.42
C LEU A 31 7.42 19.24 -1.18
N VAL A 32 8.39 18.40 -0.81
CA VAL A 32 8.12 17.00 -0.42
C VAL A 32 7.34 16.94 0.90
N ARG A 33 7.69 17.77 1.89
CA ARG A 33 6.95 17.85 3.16
C ARG A 33 5.50 18.27 2.97
N ASP A 34 5.26 19.30 2.15
CA ASP A 34 3.92 19.82 1.87
C ASP A 34 3.08 18.76 1.12
N LYS A 35 3.69 18.06 0.17
CA LYS A 35 3.05 16.93 -0.52
C LYS A 35 2.74 15.79 0.42
N LEU A 36 3.67 15.45 1.33
CA LEU A 36 3.51 14.38 2.32
C LEU A 36 2.37 14.70 3.31
N GLU A 37 2.28 15.96 3.78
CA GLU A 37 1.17 16.40 4.63
C GLU A 37 -0.18 16.31 3.88
N THR A 38 -0.20 16.72 2.61
CA THR A 38 -1.39 16.60 1.75
C THR A 38 -1.77 15.11 1.57
N TRP A 39 -0.80 14.25 1.28
CA TRP A 39 -1.03 12.81 1.13
C TRP A 39 -1.55 12.17 2.43
N GLN A 40 -1.02 12.57 3.59
CA GLN A 40 -1.54 12.10 4.88
C GLN A 40 -3.01 12.48 5.12
N ASP A 41 -3.50 13.56 4.51
CA ASP A 41 -4.90 13.97 4.61
C ASP A 41 -5.85 13.13 3.75
N LEU A 42 -5.35 12.50 2.70
CA LEU A 42 -6.16 11.70 1.76
C LEU A 42 -6.66 10.38 2.36
N LYS A 43 -5.93 9.77 3.27
CA LYS A 43 -6.27 8.59 4.08
C LYS A 43 -6.57 7.30 3.34
N PHE A 44 -7.19 7.33 2.16
CA PHE A 44 -7.66 6.15 1.45
C PHE A 44 -7.27 6.19 -0.02
N GLY A 45 -6.58 5.14 -0.48
CA GLY A 45 -6.07 5.01 -1.84
C GLY A 45 -6.35 3.65 -2.47
N LEU A 46 -6.16 3.60 -3.78
CA LEU A 46 -6.27 2.41 -4.62
C LEU A 46 -4.88 1.96 -5.08
N LEU A 47 -4.57 0.69 -4.90
CA LEU A 47 -3.45 0.01 -5.57
C LEU A 47 -4.00 -0.92 -6.64
N MET A 48 -3.34 -1.00 -7.79
CA MET A 48 -3.72 -1.95 -8.83
C MET A 48 -2.52 -2.78 -9.27
N HIS A 49 -2.61 -4.11 -9.06
CA HIS A 49 -1.65 -5.06 -9.60
C HIS A 49 -2.20 -5.68 -10.88
N TRP A 50 -1.62 -5.29 -12.02
CA TRP A 50 -2.06 -5.77 -13.33
C TRP A 50 -0.88 -5.96 -14.29
N GLY A 51 -0.88 -7.08 -15.00
CA GLY A 51 0.14 -7.48 -15.95
C GLY A 51 -0.10 -8.89 -16.48
N LEU A 52 0.92 -9.50 -17.08
CA LEU A 52 0.84 -10.83 -17.72
C LEU A 52 0.32 -11.92 -16.77
N TYR A 53 0.64 -11.86 -15.49
CA TYR A 53 0.21 -12.82 -14.48
C TYR A 53 -1.33 -12.91 -14.33
N SER A 54 -2.07 -11.90 -14.75
CA SER A 54 -3.54 -11.93 -14.74
C SER A 54 -4.11 -12.99 -15.70
N GLU A 55 -3.41 -13.31 -16.79
CA GLU A 55 -3.77 -14.39 -17.72
C GLU A 55 -3.84 -15.77 -17.04
N LEU A 56 -2.99 -15.99 -16.06
CA LEU A 56 -2.90 -17.25 -15.34
C LEU A 56 -3.78 -17.27 -14.07
N GLY A 57 -4.11 -16.10 -13.53
CA GLY A 57 -4.83 -15.96 -12.26
C GLY A 57 -4.04 -16.49 -11.07
N ILE A 58 -2.72 -16.36 -11.10
CA ILE A 58 -1.75 -16.79 -10.08
C ILE A 58 -1.23 -15.61 -9.27
N VAL A 59 -0.41 -15.91 -8.24
CA VAL A 59 0.29 -14.91 -7.44
C VAL A 59 1.34 -14.21 -8.31
N GLU A 60 1.04 -13.05 -8.79
CA GLU A 60 1.79 -12.16 -9.68
C GLU A 60 2.93 -12.90 -10.43
N SER A 61 4.10 -12.27 -10.58
CA SER A 61 5.26 -12.87 -11.24
C SER A 61 6.06 -13.88 -10.37
N TRP A 62 5.68 -14.11 -9.11
CA TRP A 62 6.49 -14.91 -8.17
C TRP A 62 6.75 -16.36 -8.59
N ALA A 63 5.87 -16.96 -9.39
CA ALA A 63 6.10 -18.30 -9.94
C ALA A 63 7.33 -18.40 -10.88
N LEU A 64 7.87 -17.26 -11.33
CA LEU A 64 9.15 -17.17 -12.07
C LEU A 64 10.38 -17.41 -11.17
N CYS A 65 10.30 -17.19 -9.87
CA CYS A 65 11.39 -17.53 -8.95
C CYS A 65 11.51 -19.05 -8.78
N SER A 66 12.75 -19.59 -8.81
CA SER A 66 12.94 -21.05 -8.79
C SER A 66 12.87 -21.64 -7.38
N GLU A 67 13.32 -20.97 -6.32
CA GLU A 67 13.56 -21.58 -5.01
C GLU A 67 12.95 -20.84 -3.80
N ASP A 68 13.01 -19.52 -3.73
CA ASP A 68 12.82 -18.78 -2.47
C ASP A 68 11.38 -18.41 -2.11
N GLN A 69 10.37 -18.87 -2.89
CA GLN A 69 8.98 -18.51 -2.65
C GLN A 69 8.07 -19.71 -2.42
N PRO A 70 7.18 -19.65 -1.41
CA PRO A 70 6.18 -20.71 -1.17
C PRO A 70 5.05 -20.73 -2.20
N PHE A 71 4.91 -19.69 -3.05
CA PHE A 71 3.77 -19.47 -3.96
C PHE A 71 4.05 -19.95 -5.40
N GLN A 72 4.94 -20.92 -5.58
CA GLN A 72 5.38 -21.39 -6.91
C GLN A 72 4.35 -22.30 -7.58
N ASP A 73 3.12 -21.83 -7.76
CA ASP A 73 2.12 -22.58 -8.52
C ASP A 73 2.41 -22.49 -10.03
N ARG A 74 3.07 -23.52 -10.54
CA ARG A 74 3.36 -23.69 -11.99
C ARG A 74 2.47 -24.73 -12.64
N GLY A 75 1.40 -25.20 -11.97
CA GLY A 75 0.54 -26.25 -12.49
C GLY A 75 1.26 -27.57 -12.77
N GLY A 76 2.39 -27.85 -12.10
CA GLY A 76 3.23 -29.02 -12.32
C GLY A 76 4.18 -28.92 -13.54
N MET A 77 4.23 -27.79 -14.22
CA MET A 77 5.13 -27.56 -15.36
C MET A 77 6.59 -27.43 -14.88
N PRO A 78 7.58 -28.01 -15.59
CA PRO A 78 8.99 -27.80 -15.32
C PRO A 78 9.37 -26.31 -15.38
N TYR A 79 10.33 -25.87 -14.55
CA TYR A 79 10.66 -24.45 -14.38
C TYR A 79 11.02 -23.73 -15.69
N VAL A 80 11.87 -24.32 -16.53
CA VAL A 80 12.31 -23.70 -17.79
C VAL A 80 11.13 -23.55 -18.76
N GLU A 81 10.31 -24.57 -18.88
CA GLU A 81 9.11 -24.58 -19.73
C GLU A 81 8.08 -23.55 -19.24
N PHE A 82 7.88 -23.46 -17.90
CA PHE A 82 7.03 -22.43 -17.30
C PHE A 82 7.54 -21.01 -17.59
N LYS A 83 8.84 -20.78 -17.44
CA LYS A 83 9.45 -19.48 -17.70
C LYS A 83 9.28 -19.04 -19.15
N GLU A 84 9.51 -19.93 -20.11
CA GLU A 84 9.30 -19.69 -21.54
C GLU A 84 7.82 -19.40 -21.83
N MET A 85 6.92 -20.23 -21.32
CA MET A 85 5.47 -20.02 -21.45
C MET A 85 5.03 -18.68 -20.86
N TYR A 86 5.51 -18.33 -19.66
CA TYR A 86 5.15 -17.08 -18.97
C TYR A 86 5.57 -15.86 -19.79
N PHE A 87 6.81 -15.80 -20.27
CA PHE A 87 7.27 -14.66 -21.08
C PHE A 87 6.57 -14.61 -22.44
N GLY A 88 6.11 -15.74 -22.97
CA GLY A 88 5.26 -15.83 -24.16
C GLY A 88 3.83 -15.30 -23.95
N LEU A 89 3.38 -15.03 -22.72
CA LEU A 89 2.04 -14.47 -22.48
C LEU A 89 1.85 -13.07 -23.10
N ILE A 90 2.92 -12.35 -23.40
CA ILE A 90 2.83 -11.07 -24.11
C ILE A 90 2.09 -11.20 -25.46
N GLU A 91 2.17 -12.36 -26.14
CA GLU A 91 1.50 -12.62 -27.43
C GLU A 91 -0.01 -12.90 -27.24
N ARG A 92 -0.49 -13.06 -25.99
CA ARG A 92 -1.86 -13.40 -25.66
C ARG A 92 -2.56 -12.32 -24.87
N PHE A 93 -1.82 -11.50 -24.10
CA PHE A 93 -2.36 -10.44 -23.25
C PHE A 93 -2.98 -9.34 -24.10
N ASP A 94 -4.32 -9.37 -24.19
CA ASP A 94 -5.12 -8.51 -25.08
C ASP A 94 -6.34 -7.93 -24.35
N PRO A 95 -6.15 -6.95 -23.44
CA PRO A 95 -7.20 -6.42 -22.58
C PRO A 95 -8.19 -5.50 -23.32
N ARG A 96 -8.92 -6.00 -24.30
CA ARG A 96 -9.80 -5.22 -25.18
C ARG A 96 -10.97 -4.51 -24.51
N GLN A 97 -11.30 -4.88 -23.26
CA GLN A 97 -12.34 -4.21 -22.48
C GLN A 97 -11.77 -3.13 -21.58
N PHE A 98 -10.47 -2.84 -21.69
CA PHE A 98 -9.81 -1.84 -20.86
C PHE A 98 -10.39 -0.45 -21.10
N ASP A 99 -10.96 0.09 -20.02
CA ASP A 99 -11.42 1.47 -19.91
C ASP A 99 -11.19 1.95 -18.47
N PRO A 100 -10.24 2.89 -18.22
CA PRO A 100 -9.92 3.32 -16.87
C PRO A 100 -10.92 4.32 -16.27
N GLU A 101 -11.78 4.96 -17.09
CA GLU A 101 -12.72 5.97 -16.60
C GLU A 101 -13.74 5.40 -15.60
N PRO A 102 -14.42 4.24 -15.87
CA PRO A 102 -15.28 3.59 -14.88
C PRO A 102 -14.56 3.21 -13.57
N TRP A 103 -13.27 2.85 -13.65
CA TRP A 103 -12.46 2.54 -12.47
C TRP A 103 -12.24 3.79 -11.61
N ALA A 104 -11.84 4.90 -12.26
CA ALA A 104 -11.61 6.16 -11.56
C ALA A 104 -12.89 6.69 -10.90
N VAL A 105 -14.04 6.56 -11.57
CA VAL A 105 -15.35 6.93 -11.01
C VAL A 105 -15.68 6.07 -9.79
N ALA A 106 -15.61 4.74 -9.92
CA ALA A 106 -15.94 3.83 -8.82
C ALA A 106 -15.01 4.01 -7.61
N ALA A 107 -13.72 4.23 -7.84
CA ALA A 107 -12.76 4.51 -6.78
C ALA A 107 -13.03 5.86 -6.08
N ARG A 108 -13.33 6.92 -6.84
CA ARG A 108 -13.72 8.22 -6.30
C ARG A 108 -14.97 8.13 -5.44
N ASP A 109 -16.00 7.47 -5.96
CA ASP A 109 -17.28 7.30 -5.29
C ASP A 109 -17.17 6.40 -4.05
N ALA A 110 -16.19 5.49 -4.02
CA ALA A 110 -15.81 4.75 -2.81
C ALA A 110 -15.06 5.61 -1.75
N GLY A 111 -14.73 6.86 -2.07
CA GLY A 111 -13.99 7.74 -1.17
C GLY A 111 -12.47 7.66 -1.31
N MET A 112 -11.91 6.95 -2.29
CA MET A 112 -10.47 6.95 -2.55
C MET A 112 -10.00 8.28 -3.13
N ARG A 113 -8.76 8.70 -2.84
CA ARG A 113 -8.22 10.01 -3.20
C ARG A 113 -6.85 9.96 -3.86
N TYR A 114 -6.18 8.81 -3.86
CA TYR A 114 -4.93 8.59 -4.60
C TYR A 114 -4.91 7.19 -5.18
N VAL A 115 -4.11 7.01 -6.23
CA VAL A 115 -3.94 5.73 -6.91
C VAL A 115 -2.46 5.43 -7.09
N VAL A 116 -2.09 4.16 -6.91
CA VAL A 116 -0.77 3.62 -7.26
C VAL A 116 -0.98 2.47 -8.24
N PHE A 117 -0.38 2.54 -9.43
CA PHE A 117 -0.54 1.54 -10.47
C PHE A 117 0.79 0.83 -10.76
N THR A 118 0.76 -0.51 -10.90
CA THR A 118 1.92 -1.31 -11.28
C THR A 118 2.30 -1.06 -12.73
N THR A 119 3.16 -0.07 -12.96
CA THR A 119 3.68 0.19 -14.31
C THR A 119 4.57 -0.94 -14.81
N LYS A 120 5.35 -1.55 -13.91
CA LYS A 120 6.15 -2.75 -14.14
C LYS A 120 6.29 -3.55 -12.85
N HIS A 121 5.90 -4.83 -12.85
CA HIS A 121 6.17 -5.77 -11.76
C HIS A 121 7.53 -6.46 -11.96
N HIS A 122 7.91 -7.41 -11.11
CA HIS A 122 9.23 -8.06 -11.12
C HIS A 122 9.51 -8.85 -12.41
N ASP A 123 8.48 -9.27 -13.15
CA ASP A 123 8.61 -9.95 -14.45
C ASP A 123 9.18 -9.07 -15.57
N GLY A 124 9.26 -7.75 -15.35
CA GLY A 124 9.80 -6.81 -16.33
C GLY A 124 8.79 -6.36 -17.40
N PHE A 125 7.55 -6.90 -17.41
CA PHE A 125 6.55 -6.46 -18.38
C PHE A 125 6.10 -5.03 -18.12
N SER A 126 6.33 -4.16 -19.10
CA SER A 126 6.06 -2.72 -18.99
C SER A 126 4.66 -2.39 -19.52
N MET A 127 3.79 -1.83 -18.65
CA MET A 127 2.42 -1.45 -18.96
C MET A 127 2.32 -0.06 -19.62
N TRP A 128 3.42 0.45 -20.16
CA TRP A 128 3.50 1.73 -20.91
C TRP A 128 4.39 1.63 -22.14
N ASP A 129 4.36 2.66 -22.96
CA ASP A 129 5.16 2.76 -24.20
C ASP A 129 6.61 3.16 -23.90
N THR A 130 7.34 2.30 -23.17
CA THR A 130 8.76 2.50 -22.90
C THR A 130 9.60 2.26 -24.17
N ARG A 131 10.69 3.02 -24.33
CA ARG A 131 11.66 2.82 -25.41
C ARG A 131 12.80 1.87 -25.03
N GLN A 132 12.86 1.49 -23.74
CA GLN A 132 14.00 0.74 -23.19
C GLN A 132 13.90 -0.76 -23.45
N THR A 133 12.70 -1.29 -23.69
CA THR A 133 12.49 -2.71 -23.98
C THR A 133 11.32 -2.92 -24.95
N GLU A 134 11.37 -4.02 -25.71
CA GLU A 134 10.23 -4.49 -26.49
C GLU A 134 9.26 -5.32 -25.68
N PHE A 135 9.64 -5.74 -24.45
CA PHE A 135 8.78 -6.48 -23.53
C PHE A 135 7.81 -5.51 -22.82
N ARG A 136 6.89 -4.98 -23.59
CA ARG A 136 5.91 -3.98 -23.18
C ARG A 136 4.58 -4.17 -23.87
N ILE A 137 3.51 -3.62 -23.29
CA ILE A 137 2.13 -3.73 -23.80
C ILE A 137 1.95 -3.13 -25.21
N THR A 138 2.77 -2.13 -25.57
CA THR A 138 2.82 -1.54 -26.93
C THR A 138 3.89 -2.19 -27.80
N GLY A 139 4.52 -3.28 -27.34
CA GLY A 139 5.61 -3.95 -28.03
C GLY A 139 5.18 -4.65 -29.33
N PRO A 140 6.13 -5.00 -30.20
CA PRO A 140 5.82 -5.52 -31.55
C PRO A 140 5.07 -6.84 -31.55
N THR A 141 5.19 -7.65 -30.49
CA THR A 141 4.53 -8.95 -30.35
C THR A 141 3.21 -8.86 -29.57
N SER A 142 2.90 -7.71 -28.94
CA SER A 142 1.66 -7.53 -28.21
C SER A 142 0.47 -7.38 -29.15
N PRO A 143 -0.62 -8.14 -28.96
CA PRO A 143 -1.85 -7.99 -29.74
C PRO A 143 -2.58 -6.69 -29.43
N PHE A 144 -2.34 -6.09 -28.25
CA PHE A 144 -2.97 -4.85 -27.79
C PHE A 144 -2.28 -3.57 -28.32
N ARG A 145 -1.11 -3.67 -28.96
CA ARG A 145 -0.27 -2.52 -29.36
C ARG A 145 -0.97 -1.47 -30.21
N ASP A 146 -1.94 -1.88 -31.05
CA ASP A 146 -2.66 -0.98 -31.96
C ASP A 146 -3.98 -0.47 -31.35
N HIS A 147 -4.27 -0.79 -30.09
CA HIS A 147 -5.46 -0.29 -29.40
C HIS A 147 -5.29 1.19 -29.07
N PRO A 148 -6.35 2.05 -29.22
CA PRO A 148 -6.26 3.47 -28.90
C PRO A 148 -5.76 3.78 -27.48
N LYS A 149 -6.02 2.90 -26.52
CA LYS A 149 -5.57 3.00 -25.11
C LYS A 149 -4.41 2.05 -24.80
N ALA A 150 -3.54 1.75 -25.78
CA ALA A 150 -2.46 0.77 -25.59
C ALA A 150 -1.40 1.22 -24.57
N ASN A 151 -1.19 2.54 -24.39
CA ASN A 151 -0.33 3.04 -23.32
C ASN A 151 -1.08 3.04 -21.98
N VAL A 152 -1.29 1.84 -21.43
CA VAL A 152 -2.19 1.58 -20.31
C VAL A 152 -1.88 2.45 -19.09
N ALA A 153 -0.61 2.56 -18.69
CA ALA A 153 -0.24 3.38 -17.54
C ALA A 153 -0.63 4.84 -17.72
N LYS A 154 -0.40 5.39 -18.94
CA LYS A 154 -0.76 6.77 -19.24
C LYS A 154 -2.27 6.99 -19.18
N GLU A 155 -3.05 6.09 -19.76
CA GLU A 155 -4.52 6.15 -19.75
C GLU A 155 -5.07 6.09 -18.32
N ILE A 156 -4.54 5.20 -17.47
CA ILE A 156 -4.91 5.12 -16.06
C ILE A 156 -4.59 6.44 -15.34
N PHE A 157 -3.36 6.95 -15.48
CA PHE A 157 -2.97 8.19 -14.80
C PHE A 157 -3.79 9.39 -15.26
N ASP A 158 -4.10 9.49 -16.55
CA ASP A 158 -4.93 10.58 -17.08
C ASP A 158 -6.38 10.51 -16.57
N ALA A 159 -7.01 9.32 -16.56
CA ALA A 159 -8.35 9.11 -16.05
C ALA A 159 -8.47 9.43 -14.55
N PHE A 160 -7.53 8.91 -13.74
CA PHE A 160 -7.54 9.15 -12.30
C PHE A 160 -7.20 10.61 -11.95
N ARG A 161 -6.27 11.24 -12.66
CA ARG A 161 -5.97 12.66 -12.51
C ARG A 161 -7.19 13.52 -12.84
N THR A 162 -7.90 13.20 -13.92
CA THR A 162 -9.15 13.87 -14.30
C THR A 162 -10.23 13.72 -13.21
N ALA A 163 -10.25 12.59 -12.51
CA ALA A 163 -11.13 12.35 -11.37
C ALA A 163 -10.66 13.01 -10.05
N GLY A 164 -9.53 13.74 -10.04
CA GLY A 164 -9.01 14.50 -8.89
C GLY A 164 -8.10 13.69 -7.94
N PHE A 165 -7.55 12.58 -8.38
CA PHE A 165 -6.64 11.76 -7.58
C PHE A 165 -5.20 12.27 -7.63
N MET A 166 -4.43 12.10 -6.54
CA MET A 166 -2.98 11.98 -6.64
C MET A 166 -2.64 10.68 -7.37
N VAL A 167 -1.66 10.71 -8.27
CA VAL A 167 -1.28 9.57 -9.08
C VAL A 167 0.15 9.11 -8.77
N GLY A 168 0.32 7.80 -8.63
CA GLY A 168 1.57 7.16 -8.28
C GLY A 168 1.93 6.00 -9.20
N ALA A 169 3.19 5.95 -9.59
CA ALA A 169 3.76 4.83 -10.33
C ALA A 169 4.42 3.85 -9.36
N TYR A 170 3.84 2.64 -9.25
CA TYR A 170 4.58 1.50 -8.74
C TYR A 170 5.56 1.03 -9.81
N PHE A 171 6.80 0.83 -9.43
CA PHE A 171 7.85 0.32 -10.30
C PHE A 171 8.72 -0.68 -9.54
N SER A 172 8.88 -1.88 -10.08
CA SER A 172 9.81 -2.85 -9.52
C SER A 172 11.26 -2.49 -9.91
N LYS A 173 12.14 -2.38 -8.92
CA LYS A 173 13.58 -2.21 -9.13
C LYS A 173 14.23 -3.46 -9.72
N ALA A 174 13.67 -4.66 -9.45
CA ALA A 174 14.05 -5.91 -10.10
C ALA A 174 13.38 -6.05 -11.46
N ASP A 175 14.04 -6.72 -12.38
CA ASP A 175 13.52 -7.06 -13.70
C ASP A 175 14.00 -8.46 -14.12
N TRP A 176 13.13 -9.44 -13.96
CA TRP A 176 13.47 -10.85 -14.20
C TRP A 176 13.50 -11.24 -15.66
N HIS A 177 13.06 -10.36 -16.55
CA HIS A 177 13.22 -10.52 -18.00
C HIS A 177 14.55 -9.94 -18.52
N HIS A 178 15.07 -8.90 -17.84
CA HIS A 178 16.27 -8.21 -18.31
C HIS A 178 17.53 -9.07 -18.21
N PRO A 179 18.33 -9.25 -19.32
CA PRO A 179 19.49 -10.15 -19.34
C PRO A 179 20.67 -9.68 -18.49
N ASP A 180 20.67 -8.44 -18.04
CA ASP A 180 21.66 -7.90 -17.11
C ASP A 180 21.15 -7.89 -15.65
N TYR A 181 19.93 -8.41 -15.38
CA TYR A 181 19.47 -8.77 -14.03
C TYR A 181 19.51 -10.29 -13.86
N TRP A 182 18.74 -11.04 -14.66
CA TRP A 182 18.83 -12.50 -14.77
C TRP A 182 19.56 -12.87 -16.06
N SER A 183 20.86 -13.05 -15.95
CA SER A 183 21.67 -13.43 -17.10
C SER A 183 21.28 -14.82 -17.63
N PRO A 184 21.05 -15.00 -18.93
CA PRO A 184 20.74 -16.30 -19.51
C PRO A 184 21.90 -17.31 -19.44
N LEU A 185 23.09 -16.86 -19.04
CA LEU A 185 24.28 -17.72 -18.91
C LEU A 185 24.31 -18.54 -17.60
N TRP A 186 23.47 -18.20 -16.63
CA TRP A 186 23.43 -18.86 -15.33
C TRP A 186 21.98 -19.18 -14.92
N ALA A 187 21.83 -20.21 -14.05
CA ALA A 187 20.54 -20.52 -13.45
C ALA A 187 20.01 -19.37 -12.60
N THR A 188 18.70 -19.26 -12.48
CA THR A 188 18.01 -18.27 -11.65
C THR A 188 17.50 -18.94 -10.36
N PRO A 189 18.30 -18.96 -9.25
CA PRO A 189 17.92 -19.69 -8.04
C PRO A 189 16.84 -18.99 -7.23
N ASN A 190 16.83 -17.66 -7.22
CA ASN A 190 15.92 -16.84 -6.43
C ASN A 190 15.64 -15.48 -7.08
N ARG A 191 15.07 -14.54 -6.32
CA ARG A 191 14.68 -13.19 -6.76
C ARG A 191 15.85 -12.26 -7.12
N ASN A 192 17.06 -12.56 -6.64
CA ASN A 192 18.25 -11.72 -6.80
C ASN A 192 18.91 -11.92 -8.16
N THR A 193 19.93 -11.09 -8.45
CA THR A 193 20.83 -11.34 -9.61
C THR A 193 21.45 -12.72 -9.52
N ASN A 194 21.60 -13.38 -10.66
CA ASN A 194 22.17 -14.71 -10.76
C ASN A 194 23.67 -14.72 -11.11
N TYR A 195 24.35 -13.59 -10.93
CA TYR A 195 25.78 -13.41 -11.16
C TYR A 195 26.40 -12.41 -10.18
N ASP A 196 27.70 -12.44 -10.05
CA ASP A 196 28.49 -11.51 -9.22
C ASP A 196 28.58 -10.14 -9.89
N THR A 197 27.86 -9.16 -9.33
CA THR A 197 27.80 -7.77 -9.85
C THR A 197 29.15 -7.06 -9.74
N GLY A 198 29.98 -7.38 -8.72
CA GLY A 198 31.33 -6.86 -8.56
C GLY A 198 32.32 -7.44 -9.58
N LYS A 199 32.09 -8.69 -10.03
CA LYS A 199 32.90 -9.32 -11.08
C LYS A 199 32.52 -8.90 -12.49
N TYR A 200 31.24 -8.51 -12.69
CA TYR A 200 30.70 -8.09 -13.98
C TYR A 200 30.05 -6.69 -13.86
N PRO A 201 30.82 -5.65 -13.44
CA PRO A 201 30.27 -4.35 -13.11
C PRO A 201 29.63 -3.64 -14.33
N GLU A 202 30.11 -3.93 -15.55
CA GLU A 202 29.54 -3.39 -16.79
C GLU A 202 28.13 -3.91 -17.08
N LYS A 203 27.81 -5.16 -16.67
CA LYS A 203 26.42 -5.70 -16.77
C LYS A 203 25.52 -4.96 -15.81
N TRP A 204 25.97 -4.83 -14.55
CA TRP A 204 25.20 -4.13 -13.53
C TRP A 204 24.99 -2.65 -13.87
N GLN A 205 26.02 -1.99 -14.45
CA GLN A 205 25.88 -0.60 -14.88
C GLN A 205 24.83 -0.44 -15.99
N ARG A 206 24.79 -1.34 -16.99
CA ARG A 206 23.75 -1.29 -18.02
C ARG A 206 22.34 -1.48 -17.43
N PHE A 207 22.20 -2.36 -16.42
CA PHE A 207 20.92 -2.54 -15.72
C PHE A 207 20.53 -1.29 -14.91
N ARG A 208 21.48 -0.64 -14.24
CA ARG A 208 21.27 0.65 -13.57
C ARG A 208 20.78 1.73 -14.54
N ASP A 209 21.44 1.86 -15.67
CA ASP A 209 21.08 2.86 -16.69
C ASP A 209 19.71 2.54 -17.29
N PHE A 210 19.41 1.28 -17.60
CA PHE A 210 18.07 0.83 -18.02
C PHE A 210 16.99 1.19 -17.00
N THR A 211 17.24 0.92 -15.72
CA THR A 211 16.30 1.24 -14.64
C THR A 211 16.08 2.75 -14.50
N TYR A 212 17.16 3.52 -14.55
CA TYR A 212 17.12 4.98 -14.53
C TYR A 212 16.30 5.53 -15.69
N ASP A 213 16.60 5.10 -16.92
CA ASP A 213 15.95 5.59 -18.14
C ASP A 213 14.45 5.26 -18.15
N GLN A 214 14.03 4.06 -17.68
CA GLN A 214 12.63 3.72 -17.54
C GLN A 214 11.89 4.61 -16.51
N ILE A 215 12.51 4.89 -15.36
CA ILE A 215 11.92 5.78 -14.36
C ILE A 215 11.87 7.22 -14.89
N GLU A 216 12.91 7.69 -15.60
CA GLU A 216 12.91 9.03 -16.23
C GLU A 216 11.79 9.16 -17.27
N GLU A 217 11.54 8.13 -18.08
CA GLU A 217 10.37 8.10 -18.98
C GLU A 217 9.05 8.28 -18.21
N LEU A 218 8.84 7.56 -17.10
CA LEU A 218 7.64 7.72 -16.28
C LEU A 218 7.53 9.15 -15.72
N MET A 219 8.64 9.76 -15.30
CA MET A 219 8.65 11.13 -14.76
C MET A 219 8.44 12.21 -15.82
N THR A 220 8.69 11.91 -17.10
CA THR A 220 8.66 12.92 -18.18
C THR A 220 7.51 12.76 -19.17
N THR A 221 6.92 11.55 -19.29
CA THR A 221 5.93 11.25 -20.34
C THR A 221 4.51 11.01 -19.81
N MET A 222 4.36 10.76 -18.49
CA MET A 222 3.07 10.42 -17.88
C MET A 222 2.27 11.64 -17.37
N GLY A 223 2.77 12.86 -17.58
CA GLY A 223 2.21 14.09 -16.99
C GLY A 223 2.63 14.29 -15.54
N PRO A 224 1.92 15.11 -14.74
CA PRO A 224 2.23 15.31 -13.33
C PRO A 224 2.12 14.02 -12.53
N MET A 225 3.20 13.66 -11.80
CA MET A 225 3.28 12.50 -10.94
C MET A 225 3.46 12.92 -9.48
N ASP A 226 2.76 12.27 -8.58
CA ASP A 226 2.78 12.61 -7.15
C ASP A 226 3.59 11.62 -6.32
N ILE A 227 3.65 10.34 -6.73
CA ILE A 227 4.28 9.26 -5.98
C ILE A 227 5.11 8.38 -6.93
N LEU A 228 6.37 8.15 -6.59
CA LEU A 228 7.22 7.10 -7.16
C LEU A 228 7.36 5.99 -6.12
N TRP A 229 6.63 4.90 -6.31
CA TRP A 229 6.54 3.77 -5.40
C TRP A 229 7.43 2.61 -5.88
N LEU A 230 8.62 2.49 -5.29
CA LEU A 230 9.64 1.53 -5.71
C LEU A 230 9.57 0.26 -4.89
N ASP A 231 9.30 -0.86 -5.53
CA ASP A 231 9.31 -2.18 -4.91
C ASP A 231 10.62 -2.95 -5.19
N ALA A 232 10.69 -4.19 -4.74
CA ALA A 232 11.89 -5.02 -4.72
C ALA A 232 12.96 -4.48 -3.76
N GLY A 233 12.61 -4.42 -2.48
CA GLY A 233 13.49 -3.94 -1.41
C GLY A 233 14.79 -4.73 -1.22
N TRP A 234 14.93 -5.92 -1.82
CA TRP A 234 16.18 -6.67 -1.90
C TRP A 234 17.19 -6.08 -2.90
N VAL A 235 16.75 -5.23 -3.84
CA VAL A 235 17.62 -4.46 -4.73
C VAL A 235 18.04 -3.19 -3.99
N ARG A 236 19.18 -3.28 -3.29
CA ARG A 236 19.67 -2.27 -2.36
C ARG A 236 21.19 -2.29 -2.25
N PRO A 237 21.83 -1.19 -1.80
CA PRO A 237 23.24 -1.21 -1.42
C PRO A 237 23.47 -2.06 -0.16
N ASP A 238 24.59 -2.78 -0.09
CA ASP A 238 24.98 -3.60 1.06
C ASP A 238 25.03 -2.79 2.37
N SER A 239 25.36 -1.50 2.28
CA SER A 239 25.39 -0.58 3.43
C SER A 239 24.05 -0.40 4.14
N THR A 240 22.94 -0.76 3.49
CA THR A 240 21.57 -0.71 4.06
C THR A 240 21.15 -2.02 4.73
N ILE A 241 21.98 -3.07 4.67
CA ILE A 241 21.71 -4.39 5.26
C ILE A 241 22.17 -4.37 6.72
N ASN A 242 21.25 -4.02 7.60
CA ASN A 242 21.44 -3.99 9.05
C ASN A 242 20.86 -5.24 9.74
N ASP A 243 20.86 -5.29 11.07
CA ASP A 243 20.34 -6.41 11.85
C ASP A 243 18.82 -6.56 11.71
N GLU A 244 18.09 -5.48 11.50
CA GLU A 244 16.64 -5.49 11.21
C GLU A 244 16.38 -6.25 9.90
N VAL A 245 17.07 -5.87 8.81
CA VAL A 245 16.96 -6.54 7.50
C VAL A 245 17.32 -8.01 7.62
N ARG A 246 18.39 -8.34 8.36
CA ARG A 246 18.81 -9.74 8.62
C ARG A 246 17.76 -10.52 9.39
N SER A 247 17.02 -9.86 10.30
CA SER A 247 15.98 -10.49 11.11
C SER A 247 14.72 -10.89 10.33
N TRP A 248 14.49 -10.29 9.17
CA TRP A 248 13.32 -10.62 8.33
C TRP A 248 13.36 -12.03 7.76
N GLY A 249 14.52 -12.68 7.78
CA GLY A 249 14.68 -14.04 7.28
C GLY A 249 14.54 -14.19 5.77
N PHE A 250 14.52 -13.08 5.02
CA PHE A 250 14.56 -13.08 3.57
C PHE A 250 15.96 -13.40 3.07
N ASP A 251 16.01 -13.95 1.86
CA ASP A 251 17.27 -14.21 1.18
C ASP A 251 17.96 -12.87 0.84
N ILE A 252 19.02 -12.57 1.57
CA ILE A 252 19.83 -11.39 1.32
C ILE A 252 20.67 -11.66 0.09
N ALA A 253 20.70 -10.68 -0.84
CA ALA A 253 21.51 -10.76 -2.04
C ALA A 253 22.96 -11.15 -1.71
N LYS A 254 23.50 -12.09 -2.46
CA LYS A 254 24.89 -12.54 -2.30
C LYS A 254 25.89 -11.50 -2.78
N TRP A 255 25.45 -10.63 -3.70
CA TRP A 255 26.23 -9.56 -4.30
C TRP A 255 25.48 -8.25 -4.22
N GLU A 256 26.20 -7.14 -4.13
CA GLU A 256 25.61 -5.81 -4.02
C GLU A 256 24.69 -5.52 -5.22
N GLN A 257 23.52 -4.97 -4.92
CA GLN A 257 22.50 -4.60 -5.92
C GLN A 257 22.12 -3.12 -5.81
N ASP A 258 23.12 -2.25 -5.67
CA ASP A 258 22.91 -0.80 -5.64
C ASP A 258 22.54 -0.26 -7.02
N ILE A 259 21.35 0.36 -7.14
CA ILE A 259 20.86 1.01 -8.36
C ILE A 259 21.08 2.53 -8.38
N ASP A 260 21.80 3.09 -7.40
CA ASP A 260 22.05 4.53 -7.27
C ASP A 260 20.78 5.35 -6.99
N MET A 261 20.11 5.01 -5.89
CA MET A 261 18.91 5.76 -5.46
C MET A 261 19.11 7.27 -5.34
N PRO A 262 20.30 7.81 -4.92
CA PRO A 262 20.58 9.24 -4.97
C PRO A 262 20.39 9.86 -6.36
N ARG A 263 20.89 9.20 -7.40
CA ARG A 263 20.76 9.67 -8.80
C ARG A 263 19.30 9.61 -9.27
N ILE A 264 18.60 8.51 -8.97
CA ILE A 264 17.18 8.31 -9.33
C ILE A 264 16.31 9.36 -8.62
N ALA A 265 16.48 9.55 -7.32
CA ALA A 265 15.70 10.51 -6.56
C ALA A 265 15.94 11.96 -6.99
N ALA A 266 17.18 12.32 -7.30
CA ALA A 266 17.51 13.65 -7.81
C ALA A 266 16.84 13.91 -9.17
N MET A 267 16.86 12.95 -10.07
CA MET A 267 16.19 13.02 -11.37
C MET A 267 14.66 13.12 -11.22
N ALA A 268 14.06 12.26 -10.41
CA ALA A 268 12.62 12.26 -10.20
C ALA A 268 12.14 13.60 -9.61
N ARG A 269 12.81 14.14 -8.59
CA ARG A 269 12.49 15.45 -7.98
C ARG A 269 12.81 16.64 -8.90
N HIS A 270 13.75 16.49 -9.83
CA HIS A 270 14.01 17.51 -10.87
C HIS A 270 12.83 17.62 -11.84
N HIS A 271 12.33 16.51 -12.34
CA HIS A 271 11.20 16.49 -13.30
C HIS A 271 9.85 16.70 -12.64
N GLN A 272 9.69 16.22 -11.41
CA GLN A 272 8.44 16.26 -10.63
C GLN A 272 8.72 16.86 -9.23
N PRO A 273 8.82 18.20 -9.10
CA PRO A 273 9.09 18.84 -7.82
C PRO A 273 8.07 18.44 -6.73
N GLY A 274 8.57 18.04 -5.57
CA GLY A 274 7.73 17.60 -4.45
C GLY A 274 7.22 16.16 -4.55
N ILE A 275 7.60 15.36 -5.57
CA ILE A 275 7.20 13.96 -5.68
C ILE A 275 7.62 13.16 -4.43
N LEU A 276 6.68 12.36 -3.91
CA LEU A 276 6.96 11.40 -2.83
C LEU A 276 7.70 10.21 -3.41
N ILE A 277 8.82 9.83 -2.79
CA ILE A 277 9.60 8.65 -3.18
C ILE A 277 9.48 7.62 -2.06
N VAL A 278 9.17 6.39 -2.42
CA VAL A 278 9.02 5.26 -1.51
C VAL A 278 9.95 4.15 -1.95
N ASP A 279 11.20 4.18 -1.50
CA ASP A 279 12.15 3.07 -1.65
C ASP A 279 11.85 2.01 -0.60
N ARG A 280 10.79 1.27 -0.89
CA ARG A 280 10.11 0.36 0.02
C ARG A 280 11.06 -0.59 0.72
N THR A 281 10.98 -0.63 2.05
CA THR A 281 11.78 -1.49 2.95
C THR A 281 13.30 -1.24 2.95
N VAL A 282 13.80 -0.28 2.19
CA VAL A 282 15.24 0.06 2.21
C VAL A 282 15.57 1.04 3.34
N HIS A 283 14.61 1.71 3.88
CA HIS A 283 14.72 2.72 4.93
C HIS A 283 15.83 3.75 4.67
N GLY A 284 15.55 5.00 4.97
CA GLY A 284 16.51 6.08 4.75
C GLY A 284 15.90 7.29 4.06
N PRO A 285 16.72 8.14 3.41
CA PRO A 285 16.28 9.44 2.88
C PRO A 285 15.41 9.35 1.61
N TYR A 286 15.18 8.16 1.08
CA TYR A 286 14.38 7.91 -0.13
C TYR A 286 13.13 7.10 0.17
N GLU A 287 12.74 6.95 1.45
CA GLU A 287 11.48 6.36 1.87
C GLU A 287 10.67 7.42 2.64
N ASP A 288 9.98 8.32 1.90
CA ASP A 288 9.25 9.46 2.46
C ASP A 288 8.10 9.02 3.38
N TYR A 289 7.59 7.78 3.21
CA TYR A 289 6.69 7.10 4.13
C TYR A 289 6.89 5.59 4.08
N ARG A 290 6.62 4.89 5.19
CA ARG A 290 6.79 3.44 5.27
C ARG A 290 5.52 2.68 4.87
N THR A 291 5.70 1.41 4.44
CA THR A 291 4.62 0.62 3.83
C THR A 291 4.48 -0.77 4.45
N PRO A 292 3.94 -0.89 5.69
CA PRO A 292 3.54 -2.19 6.21
C PRO A 292 2.63 -2.92 5.22
N GLU A 293 2.88 -4.23 5.01
CA GLU A 293 2.17 -5.02 4.02
C GLU A 293 1.26 -6.06 4.65
N GLN A 294 0.00 -6.14 4.19
CA GLN A 294 -1.03 -7.12 4.58
C GLN A 294 -1.35 -7.16 6.09
N HIS A 295 -0.89 -6.19 6.85
CA HIS A 295 -1.24 -6.06 8.27
C HIS A 295 -1.35 -4.59 8.70
N VAL A 296 -2.13 -4.36 9.73
CA VAL A 296 -2.16 -3.07 10.43
C VAL A 296 -1.20 -3.17 11.61
N PRO A 297 -0.26 -2.23 11.78
CA PRO A 297 0.61 -2.20 12.96
C PRO A 297 -0.20 -2.27 14.26
N PRO A 298 0.33 -2.90 15.31
CA PRO A 298 -0.39 -3.04 16.59
C PRO A 298 -0.64 -1.70 17.28
N GLY A 299 0.11 -0.64 16.94
CA GLY A 299 -0.04 0.72 17.44
C GLY A 299 0.26 1.76 16.39
N GLY A 300 0.08 3.05 16.73
CA GLY A 300 0.52 4.17 15.90
C GLY A 300 2.03 4.15 15.70
N LEU A 301 2.49 4.52 14.49
CA LEU A 301 3.91 4.64 14.18
C LEU A 301 4.33 6.12 14.26
N PRO A 302 5.56 6.42 14.69
CA PRO A 302 6.04 7.80 14.90
C PRO A 302 6.48 8.49 13.59
N TYR A 303 6.05 8.00 12.44
CA TYR A 303 6.38 8.47 11.10
C TYR A 303 5.19 8.25 10.15
N PRO A 304 5.13 8.94 9.00
CA PRO A 304 4.12 8.69 7.98
C PRO A 304 4.18 7.26 7.47
N TRP A 305 3.02 6.62 7.32
CA TRP A 305 2.94 5.24 6.86
C TRP A 305 1.64 4.94 6.13
N GLU A 306 1.70 3.92 5.33
CA GLU A 306 0.59 3.39 4.55
C GLU A 306 0.55 1.88 4.69
N THR A 307 -0.59 1.28 5.02
CA THR A 307 -0.72 -0.16 4.87
C THR A 307 -1.34 -0.50 3.53
N ASN A 308 -0.61 -1.33 2.76
CA ASN A 308 -1.09 -1.85 1.50
C ASN A 308 -1.66 -3.27 1.71
N MET A 309 -2.92 -3.46 1.37
CA MET A 309 -3.64 -4.71 1.57
C MET A 309 -4.51 -5.06 0.37
N THR A 310 -4.67 -6.35 0.12
CA THR A 310 -5.52 -6.84 -0.96
C THR A 310 -7.00 -6.84 -0.59
N MET A 311 -7.87 -6.57 -1.55
CA MET A 311 -9.32 -6.75 -1.38
C MET A 311 -9.71 -8.23 -1.33
N THR A 312 -8.92 -9.08 -2.00
CA THR A 312 -9.04 -10.54 -2.01
C THR A 312 -7.89 -11.21 -1.23
N GLN A 313 -7.54 -12.43 -1.52
CA GLN A 313 -6.35 -13.12 -1.02
C GLN A 313 -5.12 -12.93 -1.93
N SER A 314 -5.23 -12.25 -3.08
CA SER A 314 -4.18 -12.08 -4.08
C SER A 314 -4.03 -10.61 -4.47
N TRP A 315 -2.82 -10.19 -4.88
CA TRP A 315 -2.58 -8.85 -5.41
C TRP A 315 -3.13 -8.74 -6.84
N GLY A 316 -2.74 -9.65 -7.73
CA GLY A 316 -3.26 -9.73 -9.08
C GLY A 316 -4.64 -10.37 -9.16
N HIS A 317 -5.16 -10.47 -10.38
CA HIS A 317 -6.37 -11.24 -10.67
C HIS A 317 -6.25 -12.68 -10.17
N ASN A 318 -7.34 -13.21 -9.62
CA ASN A 318 -7.45 -14.61 -9.25
C ASN A 318 -8.75 -15.22 -9.81
N ASN A 319 -8.66 -16.41 -10.39
CA ASN A 319 -9.82 -17.11 -10.98
C ASN A 319 -10.85 -17.58 -9.95
N ARG A 320 -10.47 -17.62 -8.65
CA ARG A 320 -11.34 -18.01 -7.51
C ARG A 320 -11.17 -17.04 -6.36
N PRO A 321 -11.52 -15.75 -6.53
CA PRO A 321 -11.26 -14.73 -5.55
C PRO A 321 -12.11 -14.93 -4.29
N GLN A 322 -11.50 -14.72 -3.13
CA GLN A 322 -12.16 -14.66 -1.84
C GLN A 322 -12.17 -13.21 -1.36
N TYR A 323 -13.24 -12.48 -1.66
CA TYR A 323 -13.38 -11.10 -1.28
C TYR A 323 -13.58 -10.93 0.23
N LYS A 324 -12.83 -10.01 0.83
CA LYS A 324 -13.11 -9.52 2.18
C LYS A 324 -14.48 -8.85 2.20
N SER A 325 -15.20 -8.91 3.33
CA SER A 325 -16.49 -8.21 3.48
C SER A 325 -16.29 -6.68 3.50
N ALA A 326 -17.32 -5.93 3.13
CA ALA A 326 -17.32 -4.47 3.25
C ALA A 326 -17.07 -4.03 4.70
N GLU A 327 -17.71 -4.69 5.69
CA GLU A 327 -17.46 -4.48 7.10
C GLU A 327 -15.96 -4.59 7.47
N ARG A 328 -15.31 -5.69 7.08
CA ARG A 328 -13.88 -5.88 7.36
C ARG A 328 -13.03 -4.79 6.73
N LEU A 329 -13.34 -4.37 5.50
CA LEU A 329 -12.59 -3.32 4.80
C LEU A 329 -12.77 -1.95 5.46
N ILE A 330 -14.00 -1.60 5.88
CA ILE A 330 -14.33 -0.38 6.60
C ILE A 330 -13.67 -0.37 7.98
N HIS A 331 -13.76 -1.46 8.75
CA HIS A 331 -13.11 -1.57 10.05
C HIS A 331 -11.58 -1.45 9.92
N THR A 332 -10.99 -2.01 8.85
CA THR A 332 -9.56 -1.85 8.56
C THR A 332 -9.21 -0.40 8.27
N LEU A 333 -10.00 0.30 7.43
CA LEU A 333 -9.80 1.72 7.13
C LEU A 333 -9.84 2.56 8.42
N VAL A 334 -10.85 2.36 9.26
CA VAL A 334 -10.99 3.06 10.54
C VAL A 334 -9.80 2.79 11.46
N ASP A 335 -9.37 1.53 11.60
CA ASP A 335 -8.25 1.15 12.48
C ASP A 335 -6.92 1.74 11.99
N VAL A 336 -6.68 1.72 10.68
CA VAL A 336 -5.49 2.35 10.05
C VAL A 336 -5.45 3.84 10.31
N VAL A 337 -6.57 4.54 10.06
CA VAL A 337 -6.64 6.00 10.20
C VAL A 337 -6.54 6.43 11.66
N ALA A 338 -7.18 5.71 12.59
CA ALA A 338 -7.06 5.95 14.02
C ALA A 338 -5.62 5.85 14.52
N LYS A 339 -4.81 4.96 13.92
CA LYS A 339 -3.38 4.76 14.21
C LYS A 339 -2.46 5.71 13.41
N GLY A 340 -3.03 6.59 12.58
CA GLY A 340 -2.29 7.65 11.85
C GLY A 340 -1.76 7.25 10.49
N GLY A 341 -2.17 6.10 9.95
CA GLY A 341 -1.79 5.64 8.62
C GLY A 341 -2.75 6.04 7.52
N ASN A 342 -2.34 5.75 6.29
CA ASN A 342 -3.20 5.71 5.12
C ASN A 342 -3.48 4.25 4.75
N PHE A 343 -4.65 3.98 4.19
CA PHE A 343 -5.05 2.65 3.72
C PHE A 343 -5.01 2.60 2.20
N LEU A 344 -4.12 1.77 1.64
CA LEU A 344 -3.98 1.52 0.21
C LEU A 344 -4.59 0.15 -0.11
N LEU A 345 -5.82 0.14 -0.64
CA LEU A 345 -6.57 -1.08 -0.94
C LEU A 345 -6.32 -1.53 -2.38
N ASN A 346 -5.88 -2.77 -2.55
CA ASN A 346 -5.53 -3.30 -3.86
C ASN A 346 -6.66 -4.06 -4.55
N ILE A 347 -6.82 -3.80 -5.84
CA ILE A 347 -7.69 -4.55 -6.77
C ILE A 347 -6.83 -5.03 -7.94
N GLY A 348 -6.93 -6.33 -8.28
CA GLY A 348 -6.29 -6.93 -9.46
C GLY A 348 -7.27 -6.99 -10.63
N PRO A 349 -7.07 -6.21 -11.71
CA PRO A 349 -7.88 -6.31 -12.93
C PRO A 349 -7.75 -7.66 -13.62
N THR A 350 -8.83 -8.07 -14.31
CA THR A 350 -8.87 -9.30 -15.11
C THR A 350 -7.99 -9.18 -16.36
N PRO A 351 -7.63 -10.28 -17.02
CA PRO A 351 -6.86 -10.21 -18.28
C PRO A 351 -7.60 -9.46 -19.39
N GLU A 352 -8.93 -9.40 -19.36
CA GLU A 352 -9.74 -8.65 -20.32
C GLU A 352 -9.72 -7.14 -20.10
N GLY A 353 -9.18 -6.67 -18.97
CA GLY A 353 -9.11 -5.25 -18.63
C GLY A 353 -10.34 -4.73 -17.88
N THR A 354 -10.96 -5.56 -17.02
CA THR A 354 -12.10 -5.18 -16.18
C THR A 354 -11.85 -5.48 -14.71
N TRP A 355 -12.63 -4.92 -13.82
CA TRP A 355 -12.75 -5.41 -12.45
C TRP A 355 -13.92 -6.39 -12.33
N GLN A 356 -13.78 -7.38 -11.47
CA GLN A 356 -14.87 -8.28 -11.17
C GLN A 356 -16.01 -7.55 -10.45
N ALA A 357 -17.26 -7.94 -10.69
CA ALA A 357 -18.46 -7.31 -10.12
C ALA A 357 -18.40 -7.15 -8.58
N ALA A 358 -17.87 -8.15 -7.88
CA ALA A 358 -17.72 -8.09 -6.44
C ALA A 358 -16.77 -6.99 -5.94
N ALA A 359 -15.81 -6.52 -6.75
CA ALA A 359 -15.00 -5.36 -6.40
C ALA A 359 -15.85 -4.09 -6.38
N TYR A 360 -16.66 -3.86 -7.42
CA TYR A 360 -17.59 -2.72 -7.48
C TYR A 360 -18.61 -2.73 -6.33
N GLU A 361 -19.15 -3.91 -5.97
CA GLU A 361 -20.05 -4.03 -4.83
C GLU A 361 -19.39 -3.61 -3.51
N ARG A 362 -18.10 -3.98 -3.29
CA ARG A 362 -17.36 -3.57 -2.09
C ARG A 362 -17.07 -2.08 -2.09
N LEU A 363 -16.68 -1.53 -3.26
CA LEU A 363 -16.44 -0.09 -3.40
C LEU A 363 -17.71 0.72 -3.16
N ALA A 364 -18.85 0.31 -3.70
CA ALA A 364 -20.13 0.98 -3.48
C ALA A 364 -20.51 0.97 -1.98
N ALA A 365 -20.38 -0.16 -1.30
CA ALA A 365 -20.66 -0.27 0.12
C ALA A 365 -19.72 0.61 0.98
N ILE A 366 -18.44 0.70 0.61
CA ILE A 366 -17.48 1.60 1.28
C ILE A 366 -17.88 3.06 1.02
N GLY A 367 -18.27 3.39 -0.22
CA GLY A 367 -18.70 4.73 -0.61
C GLY A 367 -19.91 5.20 0.19
N GLU A 368 -20.97 4.39 0.29
CA GLU A 368 -22.15 4.69 1.11
C GLU A 368 -21.76 5.01 2.56
N TRP A 369 -20.79 4.29 3.12
CA TRP A 369 -20.29 4.54 4.47
C TRP A 369 -19.46 5.83 4.54
N MET A 370 -18.58 6.07 3.56
CA MET A 370 -17.72 7.25 3.50
C MET A 370 -18.51 8.55 3.30
N ASP A 371 -19.61 8.52 2.55
CA ASP A 371 -20.49 9.68 2.36
C ASP A 371 -21.03 10.21 3.68
N VAL A 372 -21.27 9.32 4.65
CA VAL A 372 -21.74 9.67 5.99
C VAL A 372 -20.60 9.98 6.95
N ASN A 373 -19.52 9.17 6.90
CA ASN A 373 -18.51 9.13 7.97
C ASN A 373 -17.16 9.75 7.57
N GLY A 374 -17.01 10.19 6.32
CA GLY A 374 -15.75 10.69 5.78
C GLY A 374 -15.17 11.89 6.51
N GLU A 375 -15.99 12.69 7.19
CA GLU A 375 -15.55 13.78 8.07
C GLU A 375 -14.60 13.29 9.17
N GLY A 376 -14.87 12.13 9.75
CA GLY A 376 -14.02 11.50 10.77
C GLY A 376 -12.77 10.81 10.20
N ILE A 377 -12.66 10.69 8.88
CA ILE A 377 -11.55 10.02 8.17
C ILE A 377 -10.58 11.05 7.59
N TYR A 378 -11.02 11.89 6.64
CA TYR A 378 -10.14 12.78 5.89
C TYR A 378 -9.56 13.90 6.76
N ALA A 379 -8.32 14.30 6.48
CA ALA A 379 -7.62 15.38 7.15
C ALA A 379 -7.57 15.26 8.68
N THR A 380 -7.79 14.06 9.23
CA THR A 380 -7.70 13.78 10.66
C THR A 380 -6.29 13.36 11.07
N ARG A 381 -6.06 13.37 12.36
CA ARG A 381 -4.84 12.88 13.01
C ARG A 381 -5.19 11.87 14.11
N PRO A 382 -4.26 11.00 14.54
CA PRO A 382 -4.48 10.14 15.69
C PRO A 382 -4.89 10.95 16.93
N TYR A 383 -5.86 10.46 17.65
CA TYR A 383 -6.12 10.93 18.99
C TYR A 383 -5.10 10.34 19.97
N GLU A 384 -4.89 10.95 21.13
CA GLU A 384 -3.93 10.48 22.16
C GLU A 384 -4.12 8.99 22.51
N VAL A 385 -5.38 8.57 22.57
CA VAL A 385 -5.79 7.17 22.71
C VAL A 385 -6.51 6.77 21.44
N TYR A 386 -5.86 6.01 20.56
CA TYR A 386 -6.42 5.64 19.26
C TYR A 386 -7.49 4.54 19.34
N GLU A 387 -7.58 3.79 20.48
CA GLU A 387 -8.55 2.72 20.67
C GLU A 387 -9.00 2.60 22.15
N GLU A 388 -10.22 2.16 22.36
CA GLU A 388 -10.74 1.79 23.69
C GLU A 388 -11.50 0.46 23.58
N GLY A 389 -10.96 -0.56 24.22
CA GLY A 389 -11.45 -1.93 24.04
C GLY A 389 -11.26 -2.43 22.60
N SER A 390 -12.05 -3.42 22.19
CA SER A 390 -11.96 -3.98 20.82
C SER A 390 -12.78 -3.21 19.78
N THR A 391 -13.74 -2.38 20.22
CA THR A 391 -14.80 -1.84 19.36
C THR A 391 -14.75 -0.34 19.13
N LEU A 392 -13.99 0.42 19.92
CA LEU A 392 -13.89 1.86 19.73
C LEU A 392 -12.55 2.27 19.10
N ARG A 393 -12.61 3.23 18.17
CA ARG A 393 -11.46 3.87 17.56
C ARG A 393 -11.65 5.37 17.59
N PHE A 394 -10.55 6.12 17.58
CA PHE A 394 -10.58 7.56 17.72
C PHE A 394 -9.67 8.26 16.72
N THR A 395 -10.19 9.32 16.12
CA THR A 395 -9.41 10.31 15.39
C THR A 395 -9.72 11.70 15.93
N GLN A 396 -8.91 12.69 15.56
CA GLN A 396 -9.18 14.09 15.89
C GLN A 396 -8.94 15.01 14.70
N SER A 397 -9.59 16.18 14.73
CA SER A 397 -9.30 17.27 13.81
C SER A 397 -7.86 17.77 14.00
N LYS A 398 -7.27 18.41 12.97
CA LYS A 398 -5.91 18.96 13.02
C LYS A 398 -5.72 20.01 14.13
N ASP A 399 -6.75 20.77 14.45
CA ASP A 399 -6.74 21.75 15.54
C ASP A 399 -7.04 21.16 16.92
N SER A 400 -7.25 19.83 16.98
CA SER A 400 -7.54 19.04 18.18
C SER A 400 -8.81 19.44 18.94
N ARG A 401 -9.72 20.21 18.32
CA ARG A 401 -10.98 20.64 18.94
C ARG A 401 -12.10 19.64 18.83
N THR A 402 -12.00 18.73 17.87
CA THR A 402 -12.99 17.70 17.60
C THR A 402 -12.38 16.33 17.69
N VAL A 403 -13.04 15.42 18.39
CA VAL A 403 -12.72 13.99 18.40
C VAL A 403 -13.86 13.23 17.72
N TYR A 404 -13.49 12.32 16.84
CA TYR A 404 -14.42 11.39 16.21
C TYR A 404 -14.28 10.03 16.88
N VAL A 405 -15.39 9.54 17.44
CA VAL A 405 -15.50 8.25 18.10
C VAL A 405 -16.18 7.28 17.15
N PHE A 406 -15.44 6.29 16.68
CA PHE A 406 -15.99 5.21 15.85
C PHE A 406 -16.35 4.02 16.72
N ALA A 407 -17.63 3.64 16.68
CA ALA A 407 -18.11 2.36 17.23
C ALA A 407 -18.15 1.34 16.09
N LEU A 408 -17.24 0.35 16.10
CA LEU A 408 -17.16 -0.70 15.08
C LEU A 408 -18.32 -1.68 15.17
N ASP A 409 -18.88 -1.86 16.37
CA ASP A 409 -20.12 -2.58 16.62
C ASP A 409 -21.18 -1.62 17.19
N TRP A 410 -22.46 -1.89 16.92
CA TRP A 410 -23.55 -1.10 17.51
C TRP A 410 -23.54 -1.21 19.04
N PRO A 411 -23.32 -0.11 19.77
CA PRO A 411 -23.14 -0.17 21.23
C PRO A 411 -24.43 -0.27 22.04
N GLY A 412 -25.59 -0.37 21.37
CA GLY A 412 -26.90 -0.34 22.02
C GLY A 412 -27.42 1.08 22.24
N ASP A 413 -28.24 1.28 23.27
CA ASP A 413 -28.90 2.57 23.54
C ASP A 413 -27.99 3.61 24.19
N THR A 414 -26.75 3.24 24.55
CA THR A 414 -25.78 4.14 25.17
C THR A 414 -24.36 3.80 24.74
N LEU A 415 -23.69 4.75 24.11
CA LEU A 415 -22.25 4.70 23.86
C LEU A 415 -21.51 5.22 25.09
N ARG A 416 -20.60 4.42 25.64
CA ARG A 416 -19.76 4.76 26.80
C ARG A 416 -18.33 4.92 26.35
N VAL A 417 -17.74 6.08 26.67
CA VAL A 417 -16.38 6.46 26.27
C VAL A 417 -15.62 6.99 27.47
N ARG A 418 -14.49 6.39 27.80
CA ARG A 418 -13.65 6.78 28.94
C ARG A 418 -12.52 7.72 28.55
N SER A 419 -12.05 7.59 27.32
CA SER A 419 -10.87 8.27 26.82
C SER A 419 -11.13 9.69 26.31
N VAL A 420 -12.39 10.09 26.15
CA VAL A 420 -12.77 11.41 25.61
C VAL A 420 -13.53 12.22 26.68
N ARG A 421 -13.22 13.50 26.75
CA ARG A 421 -13.93 14.49 27.57
C ARG A 421 -14.56 15.52 26.66
N ALA A 422 -15.89 15.63 26.71
CA ALA A 422 -16.63 16.66 26.02
C ALA A 422 -16.46 18.03 26.70
N MET A 423 -16.48 19.10 25.95
CA MET A 423 -16.64 20.45 26.48
C MET A 423 -18.00 20.59 27.20
N GLN A 424 -18.11 21.51 28.16
CA GLN A 424 -19.29 21.60 29.03
C GLN A 424 -20.61 21.72 28.26
N ASP A 425 -20.62 22.49 27.18
CA ASP A 425 -21.80 22.72 26.34
C ASP A 425 -21.60 22.13 24.93
N ALA A 426 -20.84 21.01 24.82
CA ALA A 426 -20.51 20.39 23.56
C ALA A 426 -21.75 19.93 22.79
N GLU A 427 -21.77 20.22 21.52
CA GLU A 427 -22.68 19.57 20.60
C GLU A 427 -22.11 18.21 20.19
N ILE A 428 -22.79 17.13 20.59
CA ILE A 428 -22.41 15.76 20.23
C ILE A 428 -23.40 15.26 19.17
N VAL A 429 -22.84 14.85 18.01
CA VAL A 429 -23.64 14.46 16.85
C VAL A 429 -23.20 13.09 16.37
N LEU A 430 -24.17 12.22 16.08
CA LEU A 430 -23.93 11.02 15.27
C LEU A 430 -23.92 11.44 13.80
N LEU A 431 -22.82 11.22 13.09
CA LEU A 431 -22.76 11.56 11.66
C LEU A 431 -23.87 10.84 10.89
N GLY A 432 -24.54 11.57 10.00
CA GLY A 432 -25.74 11.12 9.30
C GLY A 432 -27.06 11.40 10.03
N ARG A 433 -27.02 12.07 11.18
CA ARG A 433 -28.20 12.65 11.87
C ARG A 433 -28.08 14.17 11.92
N GLU A 434 -29.22 14.85 11.88
CA GLU A 434 -29.28 16.31 12.02
C GLU A 434 -29.37 16.74 13.50
N GLU A 435 -30.06 15.96 14.34
CA GLU A 435 -30.28 16.34 15.74
C GLU A 435 -29.11 15.92 16.62
N PRO A 436 -28.65 16.81 17.52
CA PRO A 436 -27.66 16.47 18.56
C PRO A 436 -28.15 15.35 19.48
N LEU A 437 -27.21 14.58 19.98
CA LEU A 437 -27.45 13.51 20.93
C LEU A 437 -27.49 14.03 22.38
N GLN A 438 -28.34 13.44 23.20
CA GLN A 438 -28.29 13.67 24.64
C GLN A 438 -27.11 12.95 25.24
N TRP A 439 -26.40 13.62 26.14
CA TRP A 439 -25.23 13.06 26.79
C TRP A 439 -25.07 13.53 28.23
N SER A 440 -24.26 12.82 28.99
CA SER A 440 -23.79 13.18 30.30
C SER A 440 -22.37 12.70 30.49
N GLN A 441 -21.61 13.36 31.37
CA GLN A 441 -20.27 12.89 31.75
C GLN A 441 -20.04 13.05 33.24
N ASP A 442 -19.30 12.10 33.80
CA ASP A 442 -18.75 12.16 35.14
C ASP A 442 -17.21 12.06 35.09
N ASP A 443 -16.56 11.90 36.24
CA ASP A 443 -15.10 11.78 36.31
C ASP A 443 -14.55 10.52 35.64
N ARG A 444 -15.39 9.55 35.27
CA ARG A 444 -15.00 8.24 34.74
C ARG A 444 -15.25 8.11 33.27
N GLU A 445 -16.41 8.55 32.76
CA GLU A 445 -16.83 8.30 31.40
C GLU A 445 -17.76 9.38 30.84
N LEU A 446 -17.76 9.51 29.53
CA LEU A 446 -18.76 10.19 28.72
C LEU A 446 -19.83 9.14 28.28
N GLN A 447 -21.10 9.40 28.59
CA GLN A 447 -22.25 8.55 28.21
C GLN A 447 -23.08 9.32 27.18
N ILE A 448 -23.28 8.72 26.02
CA ILE A 448 -24.01 9.31 24.89
C ILE A 448 -25.22 8.43 24.59
N ALA A 449 -26.41 8.99 24.68
CA ALA A 449 -27.64 8.28 24.37
C ALA A 449 -27.80 8.11 22.86
N LEU A 450 -27.98 6.87 22.40
CA LEU A 450 -28.21 6.53 21.02
C LEU A 450 -29.66 6.04 20.81
N PRO A 451 -30.54 6.86 20.24
CA PRO A 451 -31.89 6.42 19.89
C PRO A 451 -31.86 5.19 18.97
N ALA A 452 -32.79 4.26 19.14
CA ALA A 452 -32.77 2.97 18.42
C ALA A 452 -32.78 3.10 16.89
N GLU A 453 -33.42 4.14 16.37
CA GLU A 453 -33.41 4.48 14.93
C GLU A 453 -32.04 4.85 14.42
N SER A 454 -31.13 5.33 15.27
CA SER A 454 -29.76 5.69 14.93
C SER A 454 -28.95 4.50 14.38
N LYS A 455 -29.32 3.28 14.73
CA LYS A 455 -28.71 2.07 14.18
C LYS A 455 -28.81 2.01 12.66
N ARG A 456 -29.85 2.62 12.06
CA ARG A 456 -30.10 2.59 10.62
C ARG A 456 -29.23 3.53 9.81
N VAL A 457 -28.49 4.44 10.47
CA VAL A 457 -27.58 5.39 9.80
C VAL A 457 -26.41 4.67 9.13
N SER A 458 -26.01 3.53 9.66
CA SER A 458 -24.93 2.71 9.09
C SER A 458 -25.21 1.23 9.31
N ASN A 459 -24.57 0.40 8.48
CA ASN A 459 -24.59 -1.06 8.61
C ASN A 459 -23.30 -1.63 9.22
N TRP A 460 -22.21 -0.83 9.30
CA TRP A 460 -20.86 -1.37 9.57
C TRP A 460 -20.13 -0.70 10.73
N ALA A 461 -20.16 0.64 10.82
CA ALA A 461 -19.57 1.41 11.91
C ALA A 461 -20.26 2.76 12.03
N TRP A 462 -20.33 3.31 13.25
CA TRP A 462 -21.03 4.54 13.59
C TRP A 462 -20.04 5.56 14.12
N THR A 463 -20.07 6.78 13.62
CA THR A 463 -19.13 7.83 13.99
C THR A 463 -19.84 8.93 14.77
N VAL A 464 -19.40 9.17 16.00
CA VAL A 464 -19.89 10.27 16.83
C VAL A 464 -18.84 11.38 16.85
N ARG A 465 -19.25 12.59 16.49
CA ARG A 465 -18.46 13.81 16.59
C ARG A 465 -18.63 14.41 17.98
N VAL A 466 -17.52 14.68 18.66
CA VAL A 466 -17.49 15.24 20.03
C VAL A 466 -16.57 16.48 20.04
N GLU A 467 -17.13 17.64 20.42
CA GLU A 467 -16.32 18.82 20.67
C GLU A 467 -15.64 18.74 22.05
N ARG A 468 -14.36 19.09 22.12
CA ARG A 468 -13.56 19.01 23.35
C ARG A 468 -12.82 20.31 23.64
N GLU A 469 -12.49 20.52 24.92
CA GLU A 469 -11.53 21.55 25.32
C GLU A 469 -10.10 21.14 24.87
N VAL A 470 -9.40 22.07 24.25
CA VAL A 470 -7.96 21.93 23.96
C VAL A 470 -7.20 22.34 25.21
N ARG A 471 -6.49 21.39 25.82
CA ARG A 471 -5.63 21.64 26.99
C ARG A 471 -4.25 22.18 26.59
#